data_b0730ef147423e84ed3c51c80aa2e88f
#
_entry.id   b0730ef147423e84ed3c51c80aa2e88f
#
_cell.length_a   1.000
_cell.length_b   1.000
_cell.length_c   1.000
_cell.angle_alpha   90.00
_cell.angle_beta   90.00
_cell.angle_gamma   90.00
#
_symmetry.space_group_name_H-M   'P 1'
#
loop_
_entity.id
_entity.type
_entity.pdbx_description
1 polymer ?
#
loop_
_entity_poly.entity_id
_entity_poly.type
_entity_poly.pdbx_seq_one_letter_code
_entity_poly.pdbx_strand_id
1 'polypeptide(L)'
;MVVGICSIDLRIPGNESLKGKRSVVRKIKERVKNNFNVSVAEVEDLDKLQRAGLGVALVSNEASYVHSTLSKVVNFIDHLYVAEIIDYHIEIW
;
A
#
# COMPACT_ATOMS: atom_id res chain seq x y z
N MET A 1 22.00 -7.63 2.17
CA MET A 1 20.55 -7.41 2.44
C MET A 1 19.98 -6.54 1.35
N VAL A 2 18.84 -6.94 0.84
CA VAL A 2 18.09 -6.18 -0.16
C VAL A 2 16.89 -5.56 0.52
N VAL A 3 16.63 -4.28 0.28
CA VAL A 3 15.47 -3.55 0.80
C VAL A 3 14.62 -3.13 -0.38
N GLY A 4 13.33 -3.45 -0.34
CA GLY A 4 12.36 -2.97 -1.32
C GLY A 4 11.39 -2.00 -0.69
N ILE A 5 11.05 -0.96 -1.43
CA ILE A 5 9.99 -0.02 -1.05
C ILE A 5 9.01 0.15 -2.20
N CYS A 6 7.75 0.37 -1.85
CA CYS A 6 6.71 0.68 -2.82
C CYS A 6 5.87 1.83 -2.29
N SER A 7 5.72 2.86 -3.12
CA SER A 7 4.80 3.96 -2.87
C SER A 7 3.53 3.68 -3.67
N ILE A 8 2.36 3.78 -3.02
CA ILE A 8 1.08 3.50 -3.66
C ILE A 8 0.14 4.67 -3.41
N ASP A 9 -0.29 5.33 -4.48
CA ASP A 9 -1.27 6.40 -4.42
C ASP A 9 -2.66 5.83 -4.62
N LEU A 10 -3.52 6.05 -3.64
CA LEU A 10 -4.90 5.57 -3.65
C LEU A 10 -5.88 6.72 -3.76
N ARG A 11 -6.98 6.46 -4.44
CA ARG A 11 -8.16 7.31 -4.45
C ARG A 11 -9.31 6.54 -3.81
N ILE A 12 -10.04 7.23 -2.92
CA ILE A 12 -11.20 6.67 -2.22
C ILE A 12 -12.43 7.48 -2.66
N PRO A 13 -13.08 7.11 -3.77
CA PRO A 13 -14.18 7.90 -4.33
C PRO A 13 -15.34 8.02 -3.35
N GLY A 14 -15.93 9.22 -3.28
CA GLY A 14 -17.13 9.45 -2.48
C GLY A 14 -16.89 9.49 -0.97
N ASN A 15 -15.66 9.30 -0.49
CA ASN A 15 -15.38 9.39 0.94
C ASN A 15 -15.43 10.85 1.40
N GLU A 16 -16.21 11.14 2.44
CA GLU A 16 -16.45 12.50 2.92
C GLU A 16 -15.94 12.76 4.33
N SER A 17 -15.26 11.79 4.95
CA SER A 17 -14.77 11.95 6.31
C SER A 17 -13.40 11.32 6.52
N LEU A 18 -12.62 11.87 7.46
CA LEU A 18 -11.36 11.26 7.89
C LEU A 18 -11.59 9.91 8.56
N LYS A 19 -12.69 9.78 9.30
CA LYS A 19 -13.05 8.51 9.94
C LYS A 19 -13.28 7.41 8.90
N GLY A 20 -14.00 7.70 7.84
CA GLY A 20 -14.22 6.77 6.73
C GLY A 20 -12.93 6.40 6.03
N LYS A 21 -12.06 7.39 5.76
CA LYS A 21 -10.76 7.15 5.15
C LYS A 21 -9.88 6.25 6.04
N ARG A 22 -9.80 6.55 7.33
CA ARG A 22 -9.02 5.74 8.27
C ARG A 22 -9.50 4.29 8.33
N SER A 23 -10.80 4.08 8.22
CA SER A 23 -11.39 2.74 8.17
C SER A 23 -10.92 1.98 6.93
N VAL A 24 -10.96 2.61 5.75
CA VAL A 24 -10.50 2.01 4.50
C VAL A 24 -9.00 1.70 4.56
N VAL A 25 -8.19 2.66 4.98
CA VAL A 25 -6.73 2.49 5.09
C VAL A 25 -6.38 1.38 6.06
N ARG A 26 -7.05 1.33 7.22
CA ARG A 26 -6.83 0.27 8.21
C ARG A 26 -7.14 -1.10 7.62
N LYS A 27 -8.25 -1.23 6.92
CA LYS A 27 -8.65 -2.48 6.28
C LYS A 27 -7.58 -2.96 5.28
N ILE A 28 -7.09 -2.06 4.44
CA ILE A 28 -6.04 -2.38 3.49
C ILE A 28 -4.77 -2.84 4.22
N LYS A 29 -4.32 -2.08 5.22
CA LYS A 29 -3.10 -2.42 5.98
C LYS A 29 -3.21 -3.78 6.66
N GLU A 30 -4.32 -4.05 7.32
CA GLU A 30 -4.53 -5.33 8.01
C GLU A 30 -4.52 -6.50 7.04
N ARG A 31 -5.20 -6.36 5.90
CA ARG A 31 -5.25 -7.41 4.89
C ARG A 31 -3.87 -7.67 4.27
N VAL A 32 -3.13 -6.61 3.98
CA VAL A 32 -1.78 -6.74 3.44
C VAL A 32 -0.87 -7.44 4.47
N LYS A 33 -0.90 -7.02 5.72
CA LYS A 33 -0.08 -7.64 6.78
C LYS A 33 -0.43 -9.10 7.01
N ASN A 34 -1.69 -9.47 6.88
CA ASN A 34 -2.12 -10.86 7.06
C ASN A 34 -1.68 -11.77 5.91
N ASN A 35 -1.40 -11.23 4.75
CA ASN A 35 -1.04 -12.01 3.56
C ASN A 35 0.43 -11.89 3.16
N PHE A 36 1.15 -10.87 3.62
CA PHE A 36 2.53 -10.60 3.23
C PHE A 36 3.36 -10.19 4.44
N ASN A 37 4.59 -10.63 4.48
CA ASN A 37 5.54 -10.20 5.50
C ASN A 37 6.17 -8.88 5.11
N VAL A 38 5.42 -7.81 5.25
CA VAL A 38 5.84 -6.45 4.88
C VAL A 38 5.46 -5.46 5.98
N SER A 39 6.12 -4.33 5.99
CA SER A 39 5.72 -3.18 6.77
C SER A 39 4.89 -2.27 5.87
N VAL A 40 3.76 -1.77 6.36
CA VAL A 40 2.88 -0.88 5.61
C VAL A 40 2.36 0.24 6.49
N ALA A 41 2.37 1.46 5.95
CA ALA A 41 1.88 2.64 6.66
C ALA A 41 1.28 3.63 5.67
N GLU A 42 0.38 4.49 6.16
CA GLU A 42 -0.03 5.68 5.42
C GLU A 42 1.04 6.75 5.64
N VAL A 43 1.63 7.25 4.55
CA VAL A 43 2.80 8.14 4.61
C VAL A 43 2.58 9.50 3.95
N GLU A 44 1.54 9.63 3.12
CA GLU A 44 1.21 10.88 2.44
C GLU A 44 -0.29 11.12 2.38
N ASP A 45 -0.69 12.36 2.16
CA ASP A 45 -2.08 12.79 2.03
C ASP A 45 -2.92 12.49 3.27
N LEU A 46 -2.29 12.52 4.45
CA LEU A 46 -2.92 12.12 5.72
C LEU A 46 -4.18 12.92 6.05
N ASP A 47 -4.24 14.16 5.62
CA ASP A 47 -5.37 15.07 5.88
C ASP A 47 -6.39 15.14 4.74
N LYS A 48 -6.14 14.46 3.63
CA LYS A 48 -7.06 14.45 2.49
C LYS A 48 -8.13 13.38 2.66
N LEU A 49 -9.36 13.68 2.26
CA LEU A 49 -10.50 12.79 2.46
C LEU A 49 -10.61 11.68 1.41
N GLN A 50 -10.17 11.95 0.19
CA GLN A 50 -10.34 11.04 -0.95
C GLN A 50 -9.02 10.53 -1.53
N ARG A 51 -7.91 10.81 -0.85
CA ARG A 51 -6.57 10.38 -1.28
C ARG A 51 -5.82 9.80 -0.11
N ALA A 52 -5.02 8.76 -0.38
CA ALA A 52 -4.12 8.19 0.61
C ALA A 52 -2.84 7.74 -0.09
N GLY A 53 -1.71 8.05 0.50
CA GLY A 53 -0.42 7.54 0.04
C GLY A 53 0.08 6.49 1.02
N LEU A 54 0.23 5.25 0.53
CA LEU A 54 0.77 4.16 1.32
C LEU A 54 2.25 3.93 1.01
N GLY A 55 3.01 3.61 2.04
CA GLY A 55 4.37 3.10 1.91
C GLY A 55 4.41 1.64 2.34
N VAL A 56 5.05 0.80 1.54
CA VAL A 56 5.26 -0.62 1.82
C VAL A 56 6.75 -0.90 1.74
N ALA A 57 7.29 -1.66 2.70
CA ALA A 57 8.70 -2.00 2.71
C ALA A 57 8.91 -3.44 3.16
N LEU A 58 9.96 -4.07 2.64
CA LEU A 58 10.41 -5.38 3.10
C LEU A 58 11.89 -5.57 2.85
N VAL A 59 12.46 -6.53 3.55
CA VAL A 59 13.86 -6.93 3.38
C VAL A 59 13.95 -8.40 2.99
N SER A 60 14.95 -8.75 2.22
CA SER A 60 15.26 -10.12 1.84
C SER A 60 16.72 -10.22 1.42
N ASN A 61 17.15 -11.41 1.06
CA ASN A 61 18.48 -11.63 0.47
C ASN A 61 18.43 -11.73 -1.06
N GLU A 62 17.24 -11.60 -1.67
CA GLU A 62 17.07 -11.71 -3.12
C GLU A 62 16.24 -10.55 -3.69
N ALA A 63 16.80 -9.82 -4.65
CA ALA A 63 16.13 -8.71 -5.30
C ALA A 63 14.87 -9.15 -6.08
N SER A 64 14.94 -10.31 -6.75
CA SER A 64 13.80 -10.83 -7.51
C SER A 64 12.62 -11.18 -6.62
N TYR A 65 12.88 -11.73 -5.44
CA TYR A 65 11.84 -12.01 -4.46
C TYR A 65 11.19 -10.73 -3.95
N VAL A 66 12.01 -9.71 -3.64
CA VAL A 66 11.52 -8.41 -3.17
C VAL A 66 10.61 -7.77 -4.21
N HIS A 67 11.06 -7.70 -5.46
CA HIS A 67 10.27 -7.13 -6.55
C HIS A 67 8.95 -7.91 -6.76
N SER A 68 9.03 -9.22 -6.79
CA SER A 68 7.85 -10.09 -6.95
C SER A 68 6.84 -9.89 -5.82
N THR A 69 7.31 -9.81 -4.57
CA THR A 69 6.43 -9.61 -3.41
C THR A 69 5.74 -8.26 -3.48
N LEU A 70 6.47 -7.17 -3.79
CA LEU A 70 5.87 -5.84 -3.91
C LEU A 70 4.84 -5.77 -5.05
N SER A 71 5.12 -6.42 -6.17
CA SER A 71 4.16 -6.51 -7.28
C SER A 71 2.88 -7.24 -6.87
N LYS A 72 3.03 -8.32 -6.09
CA LYS A 72 1.88 -9.06 -5.56
C LYS A 72 1.07 -8.23 -4.57
N VAL A 73 1.73 -7.40 -3.75
CA VAL A 73 1.04 -6.49 -2.82
C VAL A 73 0.19 -5.50 -3.60
N VAL A 74 0.72 -4.89 -4.65
CA VAL A 74 -0.03 -3.96 -5.50
C VAL A 74 -1.25 -4.65 -6.10
N ASN A 75 -1.09 -5.81 -6.70
CA ASN A 75 -2.20 -6.57 -7.28
C ASN A 75 -3.24 -6.97 -6.22
N PHE A 76 -2.79 -7.35 -5.04
CA PHE A 76 -3.67 -7.71 -3.94
C PHE A 76 -4.55 -6.53 -3.52
N ILE A 77 -3.96 -5.34 -3.35
CA ILE A 77 -4.70 -4.12 -3.00
C ILE A 77 -5.70 -3.77 -4.09
N ASP A 78 -5.29 -3.85 -5.35
CA ASP A 78 -6.16 -3.56 -6.49
C ASP A 78 -7.40 -4.45 -6.50
N HIS A 79 -7.26 -5.72 -6.12
CA HIS A 79 -8.35 -6.70 -6.09
C HIS A 79 -9.19 -6.69 -4.80
N LEU A 80 -8.89 -5.80 -3.85
CA LEU A 80 -9.77 -5.60 -2.70
C LEU A 80 -11.00 -4.76 -3.04
N TYR A 81 -10.91 -3.96 -4.08
CA TYR A 81 -11.99 -3.08 -4.56
C TYR A 81 -12.53 -2.11 -3.51
N VAL A 82 -11.70 -1.72 -2.54
CA VAL A 82 -12.07 -0.73 -1.51
C VAL A 82 -11.53 0.66 -1.81
N ALA A 83 -10.57 0.75 -2.73
CA ALA A 83 -9.97 1.99 -3.20
C ALA A 83 -9.42 1.77 -4.61
N GLU A 84 -9.17 2.86 -5.32
CA GLU A 84 -8.55 2.81 -6.66
C GLU A 84 -7.07 3.10 -6.54
N ILE A 85 -6.23 2.29 -7.16
CA ILE A 85 -4.81 2.61 -7.30
C ILE A 85 -4.66 3.58 -8.47
N ILE A 86 -4.16 4.78 -8.18
CA ILE A 86 -3.91 5.80 -9.20
C ILE A 86 -2.54 5.61 -9.81
N ASP A 87 -1.56 5.31 -8.96
CA ASP A 87 -0.18 5.14 -9.35
C ASP A 87 0.56 4.34 -8.29
N TYR A 88 1.66 3.72 -8.67
CA TYR A 88 2.57 3.08 -7.72
C TYR A 88 3.99 3.10 -8.27
N HIS A 89 4.97 3.01 -7.37
CA HIS A 89 6.37 3.03 -7.72
C HIS A 89 7.15 2.07 -6.81
N ILE A 90 7.95 1.20 -7.42
CA ILE A 90 8.79 0.23 -6.70
C ILE A 90 10.25 0.61 -6.85
N GLU A 91 10.96 0.65 -5.72
CA GLU A 91 12.41 0.83 -5.68
C GLU A 91 13.05 -0.31 -4.90
N ILE A 92 14.22 -0.76 -5.37
CA ILE A 92 14.98 -1.84 -4.73
C ILE A 92 16.39 -1.32 -4.45
N TRP A 93 16.82 -1.49 -3.21
CA TRP A 93 18.10 -1.00 -2.72
C TRP A 93 19.07 -2.13 -2.39
#